data_32bb98087dd7b9de52e311c5ed84afbd
#
_entry.id   32bb98087dd7b9de52e311c5ed84afbd
#
_cell.length_a   1.000
_cell.length_b   1.000
_cell.length_c   1.000
_cell.angle_alpha   90.00
_cell.angle_beta   90.00
_cell.angle_gamma   90.00
#
_symmetry.space_group_name_H-M   'P 1'
#
loop_
_entity.id
_entity.type
_entity.pdbx_description
1 polymer ?
#
loop_
_entity_poly.entity_id
_entity_poly.type
_entity_poly.pdbx_seq_one_letter_code
_entity_poly.pdbx_strand_id
1 'polypeptide(L)'
;MTRIVDMHMHAGFADDPVTFAHALADAGIASFVNTVTPGEYAHLSPILTDIPTMRLGLGLHPWWVDTPELGTLDDALDTFQTQLSGTRFVGEVGLDFWPTRASTKDAQMRAFTRIMTLCAARGDVLVSMHSVKAERELLDVLEDSGCLERCTCILHSYGGPSDQLARAIEDGCLFSVGTRMLSTKRGREYARIIPEERLLVESDLPAAAGEPTSICDVMRSLESVLDGLACIRDIDLACLRESIDVRSRSLLGL
;
A
#
# COMPACT_ATOMS: atom_id res chain seq x y z
N MET A 1 -2.31 -25.55 4.32
CA MET A 1 -1.74 -24.50 3.48
C MET A 1 -1.54 -23.28 4.34
N THR A 2 -0.35 -22.74 4.37
CA THR A 2 -0.02 -21.53 5.16
C THR A 2 -0.78 -20.35 4.52
N ARG A 3 -1.78 -19.83 5.22
CA ARG A 3 -2.49 -18.63 4.79
C ARG A 3 -1.61 -17.42 5.11
N ILE A 4 -1.44 -16.52 4.16
CA ILE A 4 -0.69 -15.28 4.34
C ILE A 4 -1.40 -14.16 3.56
N VAL A 5 -1.32 -12.94 4.04
CA VAL A 5 -1.88 -11.76 3.37
C VAL A 5 -0.74 -10.82 2.98
N ASP A 6 -0.68 -10.46 1.71
CA ASP A 6 0.19 -9.41 1.19
C ASP A 6 -0.59 -8.09 1.17
N MET A 7 -0.19 -7.15 2.04
CA MET A 7 -0.94 -5.90 2.20
C MET A 7 -0.49 -4.76 1.27
N HIS A 8 0.51 -5.03 0.40
CA HIS A 8 0.90 -4.09 -0.67
C HIS A 8 1.68 -4.82 -1.76
N MET A 9 1.09 -4.90 -2.95
CA MET A 9 1.70 -5.50 -4.13
C MET A 9 1.15 -4.90 -5.42
N HIS A 10 1.83 -5.14 -6.56
CA HIS A 10 1.52 -4.60 -7.88
C HIS A 10 1.28 -5.68 -8.93
N ALA A 11 0.22 -6.49 -8.79
CA ALA A 11 -0.07 -7.54 -9.77
C ALA A 11 -0.18 -7.02 -11.21
N GLY A 12 -0.56 -5.75 -11.39
CA GLY A 12 -0.61 -5.09 -12.70
C GLY A 12 0.74 -4.94 -13.41
N PHE A 13 1.85 -5.08 -12.70
CA PHE A 13 3.20 -5.05 -13.27
C PHE A 13 3.68 -6.41 -13.80
N ALA A 14 2.98 -7.50 -13.49
CA ALA A 14 3.27 -8.81 -14.08
C ALA A 14 2.98 -8.83 -15.59
N ASP A 15 3.72 -9.64 -16.35
CA ASP A 15 3.51 -9.80 -17.80
C ASP A 15 2.07 -10.26 -18.13
N ASP A 16 1.50 -11.10 -17.28
CA ASP A 16 0.09 -11.52 -17.31
C ASP A 16 -0.53 -11.38 -15.93
N PRO A 17 -1.14 -10.22 -15.62
CA PRO A 17 -1.74 -9.94 -14.32
C PRO A 17 -2.83 -10.94 -13.91
N VAL A 18 -3.57 -11.48 -14.87
CA VAL A 18 -4.66 -12.44 -14.64
C VAL A 18 -4.09 -13.77 -14.12
N THR A 19 -3.19 -14.35 -14.90
CA THR A 19 -2.54 -15.62 -14.53
C THR A 19 -1.77 -15.47 -13.23
N PHE A 20 -1.08 -14.34 -13.01
CA PHE A 20 -0.35 -14.07 -11.78
C PHE A 20 -1.27 -13.99 -10.57
N ALA A 21 -2.40 -13.28 -10.68
CA ALA A 21 -3.38 -13.15 -9.59
C ALA A 21 -4.03 -14.49 -9.22
N HIS A 22 -4.42 -15.31 -10.21
CA HIS A 22 -4.93 -16.65 -9.94
C HIS A 22 -3.89 -17.54 -9.27
N ALA A 23 -2.63 -17.49 -9.71
CA ALA A 23 -1.55 -18.27 -9.11
C ALA A 23 -1.26 -17.85 -7.64
N LEU A 24 -1.38 -16.57 -7.29
CA LEU A 24 -1.32 -16.10 -5.90
C LEU A 24 -2.47 -16.70 -5.06
N ALA A 25 -3.69 -16.65 -5.58
CA ALA A 25 -4.86 -17.20 -4.91
C ALA A 25 -4.73 -18.71 -4.69
N ASP A 26 -4.29 -19.45 -5.71
CA ASP A 26 -4.04 -20.91 -5.64
C ASP A 26 -2.94 -21.26 -4.64
N ALA A 27 -1.94 -20.40 -4.50
CA ALA A 27 -0.89 -20.53 -3.49
C ALA A 27 -1.37 -20.19 -2.05
N GLY A 28 -2.61 -19.71 -1.89
CA GLY A 28 -3.19 -19.33 -0.61
C GLY A 28 -2.77 -17.95 -0.12
N ILE A 29 -2.25 -17.09 -1.01
CA ILE A 29 -1.90 -15.70 -0.72
C ILE A 29 -3.14 -14.83 -0.99
N ALA A 30 -3.64 -14.16 0.05
CA ALA A 30 -4.61 -13.09 -0.11
C ALA A 30 -3.86 -11.77 -0.31
N SER A 31 -4.40 -10.85 -1.12
CA SER A 31 -3.62 -9.67 -1.50
C SER A 31 -4.44 -8.38 -1.57
N PHE A 32 -3.84 -7.31 -1.09
CA PHE A 32 -4.22 -5.96 -1.42
C PHE A 32 -3.38 -5.49 -2.62
N VAL A 33 -3.96 -5.62 -3.81
CA VAL A 33 -3.32 -5.25 -5.08
C VAL A 33 -3.49 -3.77 -5.30
N ASN A 34 -2.38 -3.04 -5.38
CA ASN A 34 -2.38 -1.59 -5.59
C ASN A 34 -2.17 -1.26 -7.06
N THR A 35 -2.96 -0.32 -7.59
CA THR A 35 -2.76 0.22 -8.93
C THR A 35 -2.08 1.58 -8.87
N VAL A 36 -1.44 2.01 -9.95
CA VAL A 36 -0.69 3.27 -9.99
C VAL A 36 -1.41 4.38 -10.77
N THR A 37 -2.49 4.04 -11.48
CA THR A 37 -3.35 5.01 -12.16
C THR A 37 -4.82 4.56 -12.15
N PRO A 38 -5.78 5.51 -12.27
CA PRO A 38 -7.19 5.17 -12.46
C PRO A 38 -7.48 4.36 -13.73
N GLY A 39 -6.64 4.51 -14.77
CA GLY A 39 -6.72 3.73 -15.99
C GLY A 39 -6.36 2.26 -15.76
N GLU A 40 -5.30 1.98 -15.02
CA GLU A 40 -4.92 0.63 -14.61
C GLU A 40 -6.02 -0.01 -13.75
N TYR A 41 -6.57 0.74 -12.78
CA TYR A 41 -7.70 0.26 -11.99
C TYR A 41 -8.89 -0.16 -12.85
N ALA A 42 -9.28 0.67 -13.83
CA ALA A 42 -10.37 0.37 -14.74
C ALA A 42 -10.10 -0.91 -15.55
N HIS A 43 -8.85 -1.13 -15.95
CA HIS A 43 -8.44 -2.31 -16.71
C HIS A 43 -8.46 -3.58 -15.86
N LEU A 44 -7.95 -3.53 -14.63
CA LEU A 44 -7.81 -4.71 -13.75
C LEU A 44 -9.09 -5.04 -12.98
N SER A 45 -9.96 -4.06 -12.72
CA SER A 45 -11.15 -4.25 -11.88
C SER A 45 -12.07 -5.37 -12.36
N PRO A 46 -12.46 -5.47 -13.66
CA PRO A 46 -13.32 -6.55 -14.13
C PRO A 46 -12.66 -7.93 -14.06
N ILE A 47 -11.34 -7.98 -13.93
CA ILE A 47 -10.55 -9.22 -13.92
C ILE A 47 -10.36 -9.72 -12.49
N LEU A 48 -9.95 -8.83 -11.56
CA LEU A 48 -9.53 -9.21 -10.22
C LEU A 48 -10.68 -9.25 -9.21
N THR A 49 -11.83 -8.61 -9.51
CA THR A 49 -12.98 -8.57 -8.60
C THR A 49 -13.57 -9.96 -8.34
N ASP A 50 -13.45 -10.88 -9.31
CA ASP A 50 -13.97 -12.24 -9.19
C ASP A 50 -13.04 -13.18 -8.38
N ILE A 51 -11.86 -12.73 -7.99
CA ILE A 51 -10.93 -13.51 -7.16
C ILE A 51 -11.20 -13.18 -5.67
N PRO A 52 -11.83 -14.10 -4.90
CA PRO A 52 -12.34 -13.78 -3.56
C PRO A 52 -11.27 -13.31 -2.57
N THR A 53 -10.02 -13.75 -2.76
CA THR A 53 -8.88 -13.43 -1.88
C THR A 53 -8.16 -12.13 -2.23
N MET A 54 -8.63 -11.41 -3.26
CA MET A 54 -7.99 -10.17 -3.70
C MET A 54 -8.86 -8.95 -3.44
N ARG A 55 -8.22 -7.84 -3.16
CA ARG A 55 -8.84 -6.51 -3.13
C ARG A 55 -8.00 -5.59 -4.00
N LEU A 56 -8.66 -4.91 -4.93
CA LEU A 56 -7.99 -3.99 -5.84
C LEU A 56 -8.10 -2.56 -5.31
N GLY A 57 -6.97 -1.92 -5.11
CA GLY A 57 -6.84 -0.52 -4.72
C GLY A 57 -6.87 0.41 -5.91
N LEU A 58 -7.73 1.43 -5.84
CA LEU A 58 -7.78 2.53 -6.79
C LEU A 58 -6.61 3.47 -6.53
N GLY A 59 -5.65 3.54 -7.44
CA GLY A 59 -4.42 4.29 -7.30
C GLY A 59 -4.30 5.52 -8.19
N LEU A 60 -3.49 6.46 -7.72
CA LEU A 60 -2.81 7.49 -8.48
C LEU A 60 -1.47 7.77 -7.79
N HIS A 61 -0.47 6.99 -8.16
CA HIS A 61 0.85 7.02 -7.56
C HIS A 61 1.59 8.32 -7.92
N PRO A 62 2.36 8.92 -7.01
CA PRO A 62 3.02 10.21 -7.23
C PRO A 62 3.96 10.27 -8.45
N TRP A 63 4.45 9.13 -8.92
CA TRP A 63 5.31 9.09 -10.11
C TRP A 63 4.56 9.27 -11.42
N TRP A 64 3.24 9.06 -11.43
CA TRP A 64 2.40 9.13 -12.65
C TRP A 64 1.61 10.44 -12.78
N VAL A 65 1.64 11.34 -11.78
CA VAL A 65 0.84 12.58 -11.80
C VAL A 65 1.13 13.55 -12.96
N ASP A 66 2.26 13.38 -13.64
CA ASP A 66 2.73 14.23 -14.76
C ASP A 66 3.35 13.36 -15.87
N THR A 67 2.71 12.23 -16.20
CA THR A 67 3.14 11.37 -17.31
C THR A 67 2.20 11.50 -18.50
N PRO A 68 2.72 11.34 -19.75
CA PRO A 68 1.88 11.39 -20.96
C PRO A 68 0.73 10.38 -20.94
N GLU A 69 0.95 9.21 -20.33
CA GLU A 69 -0.03 8.13 -20.24
C GLU A 69 -1.23 8.50 -19.35
N LEU A 70 -1.04 9.38 -18.38
CA LEU A 70 -2.12 9.85 -17.52
C LEU A 70 -3.08 10.79 -18.25
N GLY A 71 -2.61 11.52 -19.26
CA GLY A 71 -3.32 12.65 -19.84
C GLY A 71 -3.25 13.88 -18.94
N THR A 72 -4.38 14.52 -18.65
CA THR A 72 -4.38 15.64 -17.69
C THR A 72 -4.63 15.15 -16.27
N LEU A 73 -3.99 15.79 -15.29
CA LEU A 73 -4.21 15.47 -13.88
C LEU A 73 -5.68 15.68 -13.46
N ASP A 74 -6.35 16.68 -14.02
CA ASP A 74 -7.75 16.97 -13.71
C ASP A 74 -8.67 15.85 -14.19
N ASP A 75 -8.51 15.36 -15.44
CA ASP A 75 -9.28 14.24 -15.97
C ASP A 75 -9.03 12.94 -15.15
N ALA A 76 -7.79 12.72 -14.73
CA ALA A 76 -7.45 11.58 -13.89
C ALA A 76 -8.10 11.65 -12.51
N LEU A 77 -8.16 12.84 -11.90
CA LEU A 77 -8.81 13.05 -10.60
C LEU A 77 -10.35 12.94 -10.70
N ASP A 78 -10.96 13.39 -11.78
CA ASP A 78 -12.39 13.22 -12.01
C ASP A 78 -12.74 11.75 -12.26
N THR A 79 -11.88 11.02 -12.97
CA THR A 79 -12.00 9.58 -13.16
C THR A 79 -11.86 8.86 -11.81
N PHE A 80 -10.84 9.22 -11.00
CA PHE A 80 -10.65 8.68 -9.66
C PHE A 80 -11.89 8.89 -8.78
N GLN A 81 -12.44 10.11 -8.77
CA GLN A 81 -13.65 10.43 -7.99
C GLN A 81 -14.84 9.55 -8.41
N THR A 82 -15.01 9.33 -9.71
CA THR A 82 -16.10 8.48 -10.24
C THR A 82 -15.92 7.03 -9.79
N GLN A 83 -14.72 6.48 -9.92
CA GLN A 83 -14.40 5.10 -9.56
C GLN A 83 -14.45 4.86 -8.05
N LEU A 84 -14.09 5.85 -7.23
CA LEU A 84 -14.11 5.73 -5.77
C LEU A 84 -15.50 5.40 -5.23
N SER A 85 -16.58 5.75 -5.93
CA SER A 85 -17.93 5.39 -5.53
C SER A 85 -18.15 3.87 -5.44
N GLY A 86 -17.43 3.09 -6.23
CA GLY A 86 -17.54 1.63 -6.34
C GLY A 86 -16.57 0.84 -5.45
N THR A 87 -15.62 1.48 -4.77
CA THR A 87 -14.63 0.76 -3.94
C THR A 87 -14.34 1.48 -2.63
N ARG A 88 -13.99 0.71 -1.59
CA ARG A 88 -13.42 1.23 -0.33
C ARG A 88 -11.90 1.06 -0.26
N PHE A 89 -11.28 0.53 -1.30
CA PHE A 89 -9.86 0.22 -1.35
C PHE A 89 -9.15 1.25 -2.23
N VAL A 90 -8.20 1.99 -1.66
CA VAL A 90 -7.41 3.02 -2.34
C VAL A 90 -5.92 2.71 -2.16
N GLY A 91 -5.19 2.74 -3.26
CA GLY A 91 -3.75 2.47 -3.28
C GLY A 91 -3.28 2.06 -4.70
N GLU A 92 -2.10 2.47 -5.05
CA GLU A 92 -1.16 3.26 -4.29
C GLU A 92 -1.37 4.76 -4.56
N VAL A 93 -1.36 5.56 -3.54
CA VAL A 93 -1.41 7.02 -3.59
C VAL A 93 -0.32 7.58 -2.67
N GLY A 94 -0.02 8.87 -2.72
CA GLY A 94 0.95 9.41 -1.78
C GLY A 94 1.84 10.50 -2.35
N LEU A 95 3.02 10.67 -1.74
CA LEU A 95 3.97 11.73 -2.05
C LEU A 95 5.41 11.18 -2.15
N ASP A 96 6.14 11.64 -3.17
CA ASP A 96 7.56 11.37 -3.34
C ASP A 96 8.30 12.65 -3.70
N PHE A 97 9.03 13.22 -2.73
CA PHE A 97 9.83 14.43 -2.91
C PHE A 97 11.32 14.12 -3.09
N TRP A 98 11.62 12.93 -3.61
CA TRP A 98 12.99 12.63 -4.01
C TRP A 98 13.47 13.68 -5.02
N PRO A 99 14.75 14.12 -5.01
CA PRO A 99 15.23 15.21 -5.86
C PRO A 99 14.92 15.06 -7.35
N THR A 100 14.86 13.84 -7.86
CA THR A 100 14.49 13.58 -9.26
C THR A 100 12.99 13.79 -9.55
N ARG A 101 12.17 13.99 -8.52
CA ARG A 101 10.71 14.22 -8.60
C ARG A 101 10.30 15.64 -8.17
N ALA A 102 11.28 16.51 -7.90
CA ALA A 102 11.02 17.86 -7.38
C ALA A 102 10.15 18.72 -8.32
N SER A 103 10.22 18.49 -9.63
CA SER A 103 9.40 19.22 -10.63
C SER A 103 7.92 18.90 -10.53
N THR A 104 7.52 17.75 -9.97
CA THR A 104 6.11 17.33 -9.88
C THR A 104 5.51 17.55 -8.48
N LYS A 105 6.25 18.17 -7.55
CA LYS A 105 5.81 18.35 -6.16
C LYS A 105 4.42 18.99 -6.05
N ASP A 106 4.16 20.07 -6.76
CA ASP A 106 2.88 20.77 -6.69
C ASP A 106 1.73 19.92 -7.25
N ALA A 107 1.98 19.18 -8.34
CA ALA A 107 1.02 18.25 -8.92
C ALA A 107 0.72 17.09 -7.96
N GLN A 108 1.75 16.53 -7.32
CA GLN A 108 1.60 15.48 -6.31
C GLN A 108 0.77 15.97 -5.11
N MET A 109 1.10 17.15 -4.57
CA MET A 109 0.35 17.75 -3.46
C MET A 109 -1.12 17.97 -3.82
N ARG A 110 -1.40 18.52 -5.00
CA ARG A 110 -2.77 18.72 -5.49
C ARG A 110 -3.52 17.40 -5.62
N ALA A 111 -2.90 16.40 -6.23
CA ALA A 111 -3.49 15.08 -6.39
C ALA A 111 -3.79 14.43 -5.03
N PHE A 112 -2.80 14.35 -4.16
CA PHE A 112 -2.94 13.69 -2.87
C PHE A 112 -3.98 14.39 -1.98
N THR A 113 -3.95 15.72 -1.88
CA THR A 113 -4.95 16.49 -1.12
C THR A 113 -6.38 16.25 -1.64
N ARG A 114 -6.58 16.25 -2.96
CA ARG A 114 -7.90 15.98 -3.55
C ARG A 114 -8.36 14.57 -3.24
N ILE A 115 -7.50 13.56 -3.39
CA ILE A 115 -7.82 12.17 -3.12
C ILE A 115 -8.17 11.97 -1.65
N MET A 116 -7.37 12.49 -0.70
CA MET A 116 -7.65 12.34 0.73
C MET A 116 -8.96 13.02 1.12
N THR A 117 -9.26 14.19 0.58
CA THR A 117 -10.57 14.86 0.77
C THR A 117 -11.73 13.98 0.29
N LEU A 118 -11.59 13.34 -0.86
CA LEU A 118 -12.61 12.42 -1.40
C LEU A 118 -12.75 11.16 -0.54
N CYS A 119 -11.65 10.57 -0.07
CA CYS A 119 -11.64 9.41 0.82
C CYS A 119 -12.33 9.74 2.16
N ALA A 120 -11.98 10.88 2.77
CA ALA A 120 -12.60 11.33 4.00
C ALA A 120 -14.11 11.59 3.82
N ALA A 121 -14.52 12.21 2.72
CA ALA A 121 -15.94 12.45 2.42
C ALA A 121 -16.72 11.13 2.29
N ARG A 122 -16.13 10.12 1.63
CA ARG A 122 -16.72 8.78 1.51
C ARG A 122 -16.77 8.05 2.86
N GLY A 123 -15.69 8.09 3.61
CA GLY A 123 -15.51 7.32 4.85
C GLY A 123 -15.33 5.82 4.62
N ASP A 124 -14.85 5.12 5.65
CA ASP A 124 -14.59 3.67 5.63
C ASP A 124 -13.70 3.23 4.45
N VAL A 125 -12.67 4.01 4.12
CA VAL A 125 -11.69 3.70 3.07
C VAL A 125 -10.43 3.14 3.71
N LEU A 126 -9.90 2.03 3.14
CA LEU A 126 -8.56 1.53 3.42
C LEU A 126 -7.62 2.13 2.38
N VAL A 127 -6.60 2.88 2.85
CA VAL A 127 -5.67 3.61 1.98
C VAL A 127 -4.26 3.08 2.18
N SER A 128 -3.60 2.61 1.11
CA SER A 128 -2.17 2.29 1.11
C SER A 128 -1.37 3.41 0.46
N MET A 129 -0.36 3.93 1.18
CA MET A 129 0.29 5.18 0.84
C MET A 129 1.81 5.06 0.72
N HIS A 130 2.29 5.62 -0.38
CA HIS A 130 3.69 5.90 -0.65
C HIS A 130 4.14 7.18 0.06
N SER A 131 5.28 7.13 0.77
CA SER A 131 5.84 8.31 1.41
C SER A 131 7.36 8.30 1.33
N VAL A 132 7.92 9.20 0.52
CA VAL A 132 9.37 9.35 0.39
C VAL A 132 9.75 10.82 0.48
N LYS A 133 10.47 11.20 1.57
CA LYS A 133 10.90 12.58 1.87
C LYS A 133 9.74 13.60 1.92
N ALA A 134 8.54 13.13 2.18
CA ALA A 134 7.30 13.89 2.19
C ALA A 134 6.39 13.52 3.38
N GLU A 135 6.95 12.84 4.38
CA GLU A 135 6.19 12.24 5.48
C GLU A 135 5.43 13.30 6.29
N ARG A 136 6.03 14.47 6.49
CA ARG A 136 5.36 15.59 7.17
C ARG A 136 4.17 16.08 6.37
N GLU A 137 4.41 16.43 5.11
CA GLU A 137 3.37 16.96 4.22
C GLU A 137 2.25 15.94 4.03
N LEU A 138 2.58 14.66 3.97
CA LEU A 138 1.59 13.58 3.89
C LEU A 138 0.71 13.54 5.15
N LEU A 139 1.30 13.53 6.33
CA LEU A 139 0.56 13.50 7.60
C LEU A 139 -0.26 14.79 7.81
N ASP A 140 0.26 15.96 7.42
CA ASP A 140 -0.48 17.22 7.45
C ASP A 140 -1.74 17.14 6.59
N VAL A 141 -1.65 16.58 5.38
CA VAL A 141 -2.82 16.38 4.50
C VAL A 141 -3.83 15.38 5.09
N LEU A 142 -3.37 14.31 5.74
CA LEU A 142 -4.27 13.33 6.37
C LEU A 142 -5.08 13.98 7.52
N GLU A 143 -4.42 14.80 8.34
CA GLU A 143 -5.06 15.54 9.43
C GLU A 143 -6.04 16.58 8.87
N ASP A 144 -5.58 17.47 7.96
CA ASP A 144 -6.38 18.56 7.39
C ASP A 144 -7.61 18.06 6.63
N SER A 145 -7.52 16.89 5.99
CA SER A 145 -8.65 16.29 5.25
C SER A 145 -9.66 15.55 6.14
N GLY A 146 -9.31 15.24 7.39
CA GLY A 146 -10.10 14.40 8.28
C GLY A 146 -10.04 12.90 7.93
N CYS A 147 -9.02 12.48 7.16
CA CYS A 147 -8.83 11.07 6.82
C CYS A 147 -8.50 10.21 8.04
N LEU A 148 -7.76 10.76 9.02
CA LEU A 148 -7.34 10.00 10.21
C LEU A 148 -8.51 9.49 11.03
N GLU A 149 -9.64 10.22 11.08
CA GLU A 149 -10.83 9.82 11.82
C GLU A 149 -11.80 8.94 11.01
N ARG A 150 -11.70 8.99 9.67
CA ARG A 150 -12.73 8.40 8.79
C ARG A 150 -12.24 7.25 7.94
N CYS A 151 -10.92 7.08 7.82
CA CYS A 151 -10.29 6.08 6.97
C CYS A 151 -9.27 5.26 7.77
N THR A 152 -8.89 4.11 7.23
CA THR A 152 -7.75 3.35 7.73
C THR A 152 -6.55 3.62 6.84
N CYS A 153 -5.52 4.26 7.40
CA CYS A 153 -4.34 4.72 6.69
C CYS A 153 -3.16 3.76 6.89
N ILE A 154 -2.60 3.23 5.80
CA ILE A 154 -1.42 2.35 5.81
C ILE A 154 -0.25 3.11 5.18
N LEU A 155 0.84 3.26 5.91
CA LEU A 155 2.13 3.68 5.35
C LEU A 155 2.91 2.44 4.92
N HIS A 156 3.06 2.23 3.60
CA HIS A 156 3.82 1.10 3.12
C HIS A 156 5.33 1.38 3.19
N SER A 157 6.13 0.35 3.49
CA SER A 157 7.60 0.38 3.49
C SER A 157 8.23 1.63 4.14
N TYR A 158 7.70 2.07 5.29
CA TYR A 158 8.06 3.34 5.91
C TYR A 158 9.57 3.49 6.13
N GLY A 159 10.15 4.57 5.59
CA GLY A 159 11.58 4.88 5.69
C GLY A 159 11.91 6.30 6.16
N GLY A 160 10.92 7.06 6.59
CA GLY A 160 11.00 8.47 6.95
C GLY A 160 11.72 8.79 8.26
N PRO A 161 11.66 10.06 8.73
CA PRO A 161 12.20 10.50 10.02
C PRO A 161 11.48 9.86 11.21
N SER A 162 12.20 9.72 12.34
CA SER A 162 11.66 9.06 13.54
C SER A 162 10.57 9.88 14.26
N ASP A 163 10.63 11.20 14.19
CA ASP A 163 9.59 12.09 14.72
C ASP A 163 8.28 11.96 13.94
N GLN A 164 8.36 11.79 12.61
CA GLN A 164 7.19 11.54 11.78
C GLN A 164 6.65 10.12 11.97
N LEU A 165 7.51 9.12 12.25
CA LEU A 165 7.05 7.80 12.67
C LEU A 165 6.23 7.86 13.96
N ALA A 166 6.74 8.59 14.97
CA ALA A 166 6.03 8.73 16.24
C ALA A 166 4.66 9.38 16.04
N ARG A 167 4.60 10.48 15.25
CA ARG A 167 3.33 11.12 14.88
C ARG A 167 2.38 10.15 14.19
N ALA A 168 2.83 9.42 13.16
CA ALA A 168 2.00 8.47 12.43
C ALA A 168 1.44 7.34 13.33
N ILE A 169 2.22 6.90 14.34
CA ILE A 169 1.77 5.93 15.34
C ILE A 169 0.67 6.55 16.23
N GLU A 170 0.88 7.78 16.73
CA GLU A 170 -0.09 8.53 17.53
C GLU A 170 -1.38 8.80 16.75
N ASP A 171 -1.26 9.15 15.47
CA ASP A 171 -2.35 9.38 14.53
C ASP A 171 -3.12 8.09 14.13
N GLY A 172 -2.65 6.94 14.59
CA GLY A 172 -3.36 5.67 14.38
C GLY A 172 -3.05 4.97 13.07
N CYS A 173 -2.05 5.39 12.31
CA CYS A 173 -1.64 4.74 11.08
C CYS A 173 -1.17 3.29 11.29
N LEU A 174 -1.39 2.46 10.29
CA LEU A 174 -0.82 1.12 10.17
C LEU A 174 0.45 1.16 9.29
N PHE A 175 1.27 0.13 9.40
CA PHE A 175 2.53 0.06 8.68
C PHE A 175 2.68 -1.32 8.04
N SER A 176 2.75 -1.39 6.73
CA SER A 176 3.12 -2.62 6.05
C SER A 176 4.64 -2.69 5.89
N VAL A 177 5.20 -3.77 6.38
CA VAL A 177 6.64 -4.01 6.45
C VAL A 177 7.04 -4.95 5.32
N GLY A 178 7.98 -4.49 4.49
CA GLY A 178 8.59 -5.26 3.41
C GLY A 178 10.08 -5.54 3.65
N THR A 179 10.67 -6.37 2.79
CA THR A 179 12.11 -6.72 2.85
C THR A 179 12.99 -5.49 2.72
N ARG A 180 12.58 -4.48 1.90
CA ARG A 180 13.29 -3.21 1.72
C ARG A 180 13.43 -2.45 3.04
N MET A 181 12.35 -2.36 3.83
CA MET A 181 12.39 -1.72 5.15
C MET A 181 13.36 -2.46 6.08
N LEU A 182 13.26 -3.78 6.17
CA LEU A 182 14.11 -4.60 7.05
C LEU A 182 15.59 -4.68 6.61
N SER A 183 15.92 -4.32 5.38
CA SER A 183 17.31 -4.28 4.90
C SER A 183 18.15 -3.19 5.57
N THR A 184 17.52 -2.18 6.16
CA THR A 184 18.20 -1.03 6.78
C THR A 184 18.24 -1.15 8.32
N LYS A 185 19.27 -0.59 8.96
CA LYS A 185 19.32 -0.53 10.44
C LYS A 185 18.15 0.26 11.01
N ARG A 186 17.80 1.38 10.38
CA ARG A 186 16.68 2.24 10.79
C ARG A 186 15.34 1.51 10.65
N GLY A 187 15.10 0.86 9.52
CA GLY A 187 13.87 0.12 9.32
C GLY A 187 13.68 -1.04 10.30
N ARG A 188 14.76 -1.76 10.65
CA ARG A 188 14.71 -2.77 11.72
C ARG A 188 14.38 -2.19 13.09
N GLU A 189 14.91 -1.00 13.40
CA GLU A 189 14.55 -0.32 14.64
C GLU A 189 13.08 0.12 14.63
N TYR A 190 12.59 0.63 13.51
CA TYR A 190 11.17 0.96 13.34
C TYR A 190 10.28 -0.26 13.47
N ALA A 191 10.64 -1.38 12.84
CA ALA A 191 9.94 -2.65 12.97
C ALA A 191 9.89 -3.16 14.43
N ARG A 192 10.86 -2.77 15.28
CA ARG A 192 10.86 -3.09 16.71
C ARG A 192 9.90 -2.22 17.52
N ILE A 193 9.85 -0.90 17.24
CA ILE A 193 9.13 0.07 18.06
C ILE A 193 7.68 0.31 17.63
N ILE A 194 7.31 0.05 16.36
CA ILE A 194 5.92 0.11 15.93
C ILE A 194 5.09 -0.86 16.76
N PRO A 195 3.97 -0.45 17.36
CA PRO A 195 3.08 -1.34 18.11
C PRO A 195 2.66 -2.56 17.26
N GLU A 196 2.59 -3.75 17.87
CA GLU A 196 2.30 -5.00 17.13
C GLU A 196 0.96 -4.92 16.40
N GLU A 197 -0.05 -4.32 17.03
CA GLU A 197 -1.38 -4.12 16.45
C GLU A 197 -1.41 -3.16 15.26
N ARG A 198 -0.29 -2.49 14.97
CA ARG A 198 -0.12 -1.59 13.81
C ARG A 198 0.66 -2.23 12.66
N LEU A 199 1.22 -3.43 12.88
CA LEU A 199 2.06 -4.10 11.88
C LEU A 199 1.23 -4.92 10.89
N LEU A 200 1.59 -4.78 9.63
CA LEU A 200 1.17 -5.59 8.48
C LEU A 200 2.42 -6.04 7.73
N VAL A 201 2.29 -6.96 6.78
CA VAL A 201 3.40 -7.38 5.93
C VAL A 201 3.07 -7.18 4.45
N GLU A 202 4.10 -6.97 3.66
CA GLU A 202 3.99 -6.73 2.23
C GLU A 202 5.17 -7.34 1.47
N SER A 203 4.95 -7.60 0.17
CA SER A 203 6.04 -7.94 -0.75
C SER A 203 6.54 -6.74 -1.54
N ASP A 204 5.67 -5.82 -1.92
CA ASP A 204 5.90 -4.73 -2.88
C ASP A 204 6.38 -5.28 -4.25
N LEU A 205 5.81 -6.43 -4.67
CA LEU A 205 6.19 -7.15 -5.90
C LEU A 205 5.02 -7.26 -6.89
N PRO A 206 5.29 -7.37 -8.19
CA PRO A 206 6.55 -7.04 -8.87
C PRO A 206 6.95 -5.58 -8.64
N ALA A 207 8.25 -5.29 -8.51
CA ALA A 207 8.73 -3.94 -8.17
C ALA A 207 8.70 -2.96 -9.36
N ALA A 208 8.58 -3.48 -10.59
CA ALA A 208 8.43 -2.69 -11.81
C ALA A 208 7.72 -3.49 -12.90
N ALA A 209 7.09 -2.79 -13.83
CA ALA A 209 6.45 -3.41 -14.97
C ALA A 209 7.45 -4.21 -15.81
N GLY A 210 7.11 -5.46 -16.14
CA GLY A 210 7.94 -6.38 -16.89
C GLY A 210 9.10 -6.99 -16.10
N GLU A 211 9.17 -6.77 -14.77
CA GLU A 211 10.13 -7.47 -13.92
C GLU A 211 9.66 -8.92 -13.70
N PRO A 212 10.47 -9.93 -14.11
CA PRO A 212 10.12 -11.32 -13.91
C PRO A 212 9.96 -11.63 -12.41
N THR A 213 8.75 -11.87 -11.98
CA THR A 213 8.43 -12.19 -10.58
C THR A 213 7.60 -13.46 -10.52
N SER A 214 8.08 -14.45 -9.79
CA SER A 214 7.34 -15.70 -9.56
C SER A 214 6.56 -15.66 -8.24
N ILE A 215 5.56 -16.53 -8.11
CA ILE A 215 4.84 -16.73 -6.85
C ILE A 215 5.79 -17.15 -5.73
N CYS A 216 6.85 -17.91 -6.06
CA CYS A 216 7.88 -18.29 -5.09
C CYS A 216 8.66 -17.07 -4.57
N ASP A 217 8.85 -16.02 -5.38
CA ASP A 217 9.52 -14.80 -4.94
C ASP A 217 8.64 -14.01 -3.98
N VAL A 218 7.33 -13.89 -4.27
CA VAL A 218 6.35 -13.28 -3.37
C VAL A 218 6.30 -14.03 -2.04
N MET A 219 6.14 -15.36 -2.07
CA MET A 219 6.14 -16.20 -0.86
C MET A 219 7.41 -16.02 -0.05
N ARG A 220 8.58 -16.08 -0.70
CA ARG A 220 9.88 -15.93 -0.03
C ARG A 220 10.03 -14.53 0.59
N SER A 221 9.56 -13.49 -0.09
CA SER A 221 9.57 -12.13 0.43
C SER A 221 8.76 -12.04 1.73
N LEU A 222 7.50 -12.48 1.70
CA LEU A 222 6.60 -12.43 2.86
C LEU A 222 7.10 -13.29 4.04
N GLU A 223 7.57 -14.52 3.77
CA GLU A 223 8.14 -15.39 4.81
C GLU A 223 9.39 -14.77 5.45
N SER A 224 10.29 -14.21 4.62
CA SER A 224 11.50 -13.52 5.11
C SER A 224 11.16 -12.31 6.00
N VAL A 225 10.10 -11.58 5.68
CA VAL A 225 9.63 -10.45 6.49
C VAL A 225 9.10 -10.93 7.83
N LEU A 226 8.27 -11.97 7.85
CA LEU A 226 7.72 -12.54 9.09
C LEU A 226 8.82 -13.10 10.00
N ASP A 227 9.78 -13.86 9.44
CA ASP A 227 10.94 -14.37 10.16
C ASP A 227 11.78 -13.21 10.74
N GLY A 228 12.01 -12.17 9.93
CA GLY A 228 12.73 -10.98 10.35
C GLY A 228 12.05 -10.23 11.48
N LEU A 229 10.74 -10.05 11.40
CA LEU A 229 9.93 -9.40 12.44
C LEU A 229 9.92 -10.21 13.73
N ALA A 230 9.70 -11.53 13.66
CA ALA A 230 9.73 -12.42 14.81
C ALA A 230 11.08 -12.36 15.54
N CYS A 231 12.18 -12.41 14.78
CA CYS A 231 13.54 -12.29 15.31
C CYS A 231 13.81 -10.91 15.94
N ILE A 232 13.44 -9.81 15.26
CA ILE A 232 13.68 -8.43 15.74
C ILE A 232 12.91 -8.16 17.03
N ARG A 233 11.72 -8.74 17.19
CA ARG A 233 10.81 -8.48 18.30
C ARG A 233 10.88 -9.53 19.42
N ASP A 234 11.64 -10.59 19.21
CA ASP A 234 11.73 -11.74 20.13
C ASP A 234 10.34 -12.34 20.45
N ILE A 235 9.56 -12.58 19.39
CA ILE A 235 8.18 -13.10 19.45
C ILE A 235 8.14 -14.45 18.71
N ASP A 236 7.30 -15.36 19.18
CA ASP A 236 7.03 -16.62 18.48
C ASP A 236 6.47 -16.34 17.08
N LEU A 237 7.07 -16.93 16.06
CA LEU A 237 6.71 -16.72 14.65
C LEU A 237 5.27 -17.12 14.36
N ALA A 238 4.76 -18.20 14.96
CA ALA A 238 3.39 -18.65 14.70
C ALA A 238 2.37 -17.67 15.29
N CYS A 239 2.62 -17.17 16.50
CA CYS A 239 1.78 -16.16 17.14
C CYS A 239 1.76 -14.83 16.34
N LEU A 240 2.94 -14.36 15.89
CA LEU A 240 3.04 -13.14 15.09
C LEU A 240 2.30 -13.29 13.76
N ARG A 241 2.51 -14.41 13.06
CA ARG A 241 1.84 -14.72 11.79
C ARG A 241 0.33 -14.71 11.93
N GLU A 242 -0.20 -15.39 12.96
CA GLU A 242 -1.64 -15.44 13.22
C GLU A 242 -2.21 -14.05 13.50
N SER A 243 -1.55 -13.27 14.35
CA SER A 243 -1.94 -11.88 14.67
C SER A 243 -2.03 -11.00 13.43
N ILE A 244 -1.00 -11.04 12.57
CA ILE A 244 -0.95 -10.27 11.33
C ILE A 244 -1.98 -10.79 10.31
N ASP A 245 -2.14 -12.11 10.14
CA ASP A 245 -3.12 -12.68 9.19
C ASP A 245 -4.55 -12.30 9.57
N VAL A 246 -4.92 -12.44 10.83
CA VAL A 246 -6.26 -12.08 11.33
C VAL A 246 -6.55 -10.60 11.09
N ARG A 247 -5.60 -9.72 11.43
CA ARG A 247 -5.74 -8.27 11.21
C ARG A 247 -5.87 -7.93 9.74
N SER A 248 -4.99 -8.45 8.90
CA SER A 248 -4.97 -8.18 7.47
C SER A 248 -6.25 -8.64 6.79
N ARG A 249 -6.75 -9.84 7.13
CA ARG A 249 -8.04 -10.33 6.61
C ARG A 249 -9.21 -9.47 7.06
N SER A 250 -9.23 -9.06 8.32
CA SER A 250 -10.28 -8.17 8.82
C SER A 250 -10.33 -6.85 8.04
N LEU A 251 -9.16 -6.25 7.76
CA LEU A 251 -9.06 -5.02 6.96
C LEU A 251 -9.56 -5.22 5.53
N LEU A 252 -9.28 -6.38 4.93
CA LEU A 252 -9.70 -6.70 3.57
C LEU A 252 -11.15 -7.24 3.50
N GLY A 253 -11.78 -7.55 4.62
CA GLY A 253 -13.11 -8.17 4.66
C GLY A 253 -13.08 -9.60 4.09
N LEU A 254 -12.11 -10.42 4.52
CA LEU A 254 -11.87 -11.80 4.08
C LEU A 254 -12.14 -12.81 5.21
#